data_43fe01103fd383054c6a5eb6ff3c2597
#
_entry.id   43fe01103fd383054c6a5eb6ff3c2597
#
_cell.length_a   1.000
_cell.length_b   1.000
_cell.length_c   1.000
_cell.angle_alpha   90.00
_cell.angle_beta   90.00
_cell.angle_gamma   90.00
#
_symmetry.space_group_name_H-M   'P 1'
#
loop_
_entity.id
_entity.type
_entity.pdbx_description
1 polymer ?
#
loop_
_entity_poly.entity_id
_entity_poly.type
_entity_poly.pdbx_seq_one_letter_code
_entity_poly.pdbx_strand_id
1 'polypeptide(L)'
;DEFYTQYSDIQKEIEAYLEYSPDVFKGKIVYCNCDDPFESNFFRYFVLNFKRIGLKQLITTSYKPSPVANTQLQLFGDDTTLPKEKGRPKITANKLIINEVGDINGDGEFNLKDVALQLKENKHNEWSPLAGDGDFRSKESIALLKQADIVITNPPFSLFREFIKQLVDYDKKFLIIANINA
;
A
#
# COMPACT_ATOMS: atom_id res chain seq x y z
N ASP A 1 1.14 6.39 -18.35
CA ASP A 1 1.73 7.48 -17.51
C ASP A 1 0.69 8.37 -16.82
N GLU A 2 -0.59 8.23 -17.17
CA GLU A 2 -1.64 9.19 -16.76
C GLU A 2 -2.42 8.79 -15.49
N PHE A 3 -2.14 7.63 -14.93
CA PHE A 3 -3.01 7.05 -13.90
C PHE A 3 -2.39 6.99 -12.48
N TYR A 4 -1.13 7.35 -12.32
CA TYR A 4 -0.47 7.30 -11.02
C TYR A 4 -0.62 8.62 -10.26
N THR A 5 -1.20 8.53 -9.07
CA THR A 5 -1.26 9.68 -8.15
C THR A 5 0.15 10.06 -7.71
N GLN A 6 0.51 11.32 -7.87
CA GLN A 6 1.85 11.80 -7.53
C GLN A 6 2.05 11.85 -6.01
N TYR A 7 3.27 11.59 -5.56
CA TYR A 7 3.62 11.66 -4.13
C TYR A 7 3.28 13.03 -3.51
N SER A 8 3.56 14.11 -4.24
CA SER A 8 3.26 15.48 -3.82
C SER A 8 1.77 15.73 -3.60
N ASP A 9 0.90 15.13 -4.41
CA ASP A 9 -0.55 15.30 -4.30
C ASP A 9 -1.06 14.54 -3.07
N ILE A 10 -0.57 13.32 -2.85
CA ILE A 10 -0.89 12.54 -1.65
C ILE A 10 -0.44 13.29 -0.41
N GLN A 11 0.80 13.78 -0.39
CA GLN A 11 1.35 14.54 0.72
C GLN A 11 0.50 15.76 1.03
N LYS A 12 0.16 16.56 0.02
CA LYS A 12 -0.64 17.77 0.19
C LYS A 12 -2.01 17.47 0.81
N GLU A 13 -2.72 16.47 0.30
CA GLU A 13 -4.04 16.10 0.80
C GLU A 13 -3.97 15.54 2.23
N ILE A 14 -3.03 14.65 2.50
CA ILE A 14 -2.90 14.05 3.84
C ILE A 14 -2.45 15.09 4.88
N GLU A 15 -1.48 15.95 4.54
CA GLU A 15 -1.04 17.02 5.47
C GLU A 15 -2.18 18.00 5.78
N ALA A 16 -3.06 18.32 4.82
CA ALA A 16 -4.23 19.14 5.08
C ALA A 16 -5.20 18.49 6.10
N TYR A 17 -5.39 17.18 6.03
CA TYR A 17 -6.15 16.45 7.05
C TYR A 17 -5.47 16.46 8.42
N LEU A 18 -4.15 16.30 8.45
CA LEU A 18 -3.37 16.33 9.70
C LEU A 18 -3.37 17.70 10.35
N GLU A 19 -3.38 18.78 9.57
CA GLU A 19 -3.55 20.15 10.12
C GLU A 19 -4.89 20.32 10.82
N TYR A 20 -5.96 19.79 10.23
CA TYR A 20 -7.31 19.84 10.79
C TYR A 20 -7.49 18.88 11.98
N SER A 21 -6.95 17.65 11.87
CA SER A 21 -7.06 16.60 12.87
C SER A 21 -5.74 15.84 13.01
N PRO A 22 -4.81 16.30 13.86
CA PRO A 22 -3.47 15.72 13.98
C PRO A 22 -3.45 14.23 14.34
N ASP A 23 -4.47 13.75 15.03
CA ASP A 23 -4.58 12.37 15.51
C ASP A 23 -5.45 11.48 14.60
N VAL A 24 -5.83 11.93 13.39
CA VAL A 24 -6.76 11.20 12.52
C VAL A 24 -6.30 9.79 12.19
N PHE A 25 -4.98 9.57 12.06
CA PHE A 25 -4.38 8.26 11.76
C PHE A 25 -3.83 7.52 12.96
N LYS A 26 -3.78 8.16 14.13
CA LYS A 26 -3.15 7.59 15.32
C LYS A 26 -3.85 6.32 15.78
N GLY A 27 -3.09 5.24 15.87
CA GLY A 27 -3.58 3.91 16.24
C GLY A 27 -4.49 3.26 15.21
N LYS A 28 -4.55 3.79 13.97
CA LYS A 28 -5.44 3.32 12.90
C LYS A 28 -4.73 2.35 11.96
N ILE A 29 -5.54 1.48 11.35
CA ILE A 29 -5.14 0.60 10.26
C ILE A 29 -5.57 1.28 8.96
N VAL A 30 -4.59 1.66 8.14
CA VAL A 30 -4.81 2.23 6.80
C VAL A 30 -4.69 1.12 5.76
N TYR A 31 -5.62 1.07 4.83
CA TYR A 31 -5.62 0.14 3.70
C TYR A 31 -5.57 0.89 2.38
N CYS A 32 -4.52 0.65 1.61
CA CYS A 32 -4.35 1.13 0.24
C CYS A 32 -4.55 -0.05 -0.70
N ASN A 33 -5.78 -0.26 -1.14
CA ASN A 33 -6.09 -1.34 -2.08
C ASN A 33 -6.09 -0.84 -3.53
N CYS A 34 -6.08 -1.75 -4.49
CA CYS A 34 -6.01 -1.48 -5.93
C CYS A 34 -4.73 -0.77 -6.38
N ASP A 35 -3.72 -0.74 -5.54
CA ASP A 35 -2.48 -0.03 -5.79
C ASP A 35 -1.31 -1.00 -5.78
N ASP A 36 -0.30 -0.79 -6.63
CA ASP A 36 0.88 -1.63 -6.59
C ASP A 36 1.79 -1.16 -5.44
N PRO A 37 2.02 -1.97 -4.40
CA PRO A 37 2.83 -1.55 -3.27
C PRO A 37 4.28 -1.19 -3.64
N PHE A 38 4.76 -1.63 -4.80
CA PHE A 38 6.13 -1.35 -5.24
C PHE A 38 6.25 -0.07 -6.08
N GLU A 39 5.20 0.31 -6.80
CA GLU A 39 5.14 1.58 -7.54
C GLU A 39 4.29 2.63 -6.84
N SER A 40 3.59 2.23 -5.78
CA SER A 40 2.62 3.08 -5.11
C SER A 40 3.25 4.21 -4.33
N ASN A 41 2.91 5.43 -4.72
CA ASN A 41 3.21 6.60 -3.92
C ASN A 41 2.42 6.65 -2.61
N PHE A 42 1.25 5.98 -2.52
CA PHE A 42 0.51 5.81 -1.27
C PHE A 42 1.31 4.98 -0.27
N PHE A 43 1.80 3.81 -0.68
CA PHE A 43 2.65 2.99 0.17
C PHE A 43 3.88 3.77 0.65
N ARG A 44 4.59 4.44 -0.28
CA ARG A 44 5.79 5.24 0.07
C ARG A 44 5.49 6.32 1.09
N TYR A 45 4.41 7.07 0.90
CA TYR A 45 4.02 8.12 1.83
C TYR A 45 3.72 7.56 3.22
N PHE A 46 2.86 6.56 3.31
CA PHE A 46 2.43 6.02 4.59
C PHE A 46 3.52 5.26 5.33
N VAL A 47 4.38 4.51 4.64
CA VAL A 47 5.48 3.80 5.29
C VAL A 47 6.55 4.76 5.81
N LEU A 48 6.92 5.78 5.04
CA LEU A 48 7.91 6.78 5.46
C LEU A 48 7.40 7.67 6.61
N ASN A 49 6.11 7.89 6.70
CA ASN A 49 5.49 8.69 7.76
C ASN A 49 4.85 7.84 8.87
N PHE A 50 5.01 6.53 8.84
CA PHE A 50 4.34 5.56 9.72
C PHE A 50 4.38 5.94 11.20
N LYS A 51 5.57 6.20 11.73
CA LYS A 51 5.78 6.61 13.13
C LYS A 51 5.27 8.03 13.38
N ARG A 52 5.52 8.96 12.47
CA ARG A 52 5.14 10.37 12.63
C ARG A 52 3.63 10.54 12.78
N ILE A 53 2.85 9.83 11.98
CA ILE A 53 1.39 9.91 12.02
C ILE A 53 0.75 8.88 12.95
N GLY A 54 1.56 8.03 13.57
CA GLY A 54 1.15 7.10 14.61
C GLY A 54 0.31 5.92 14.12
N LEU A 55 0.54 5.42 12.90
CA LEU A 55 -0.19 4.27 12.38
C LEU A 55 0.01 3.04 13.25
N LYS A 56 -1.06 2.25 13.41
CA LYS A 56 -1.01 0.92 13.98
C LYS A 56 -0.55 -0.11 12.94
N GLN A 57 -1.06 -0.01 11.71
CA GLN A 57 -0.77 -0.93 10.63
C GLN A 57 -1.03 -0.27 9.28
N LEU A 58 -0.23 -0.60 8.29
CA LEU A 58 -0.45 -0.26 6.90
C LEU A 58 -0.63 -1.55 6.10
N ILE A 59 -1.74 -1.67 5.38
CA ILE A 59 -2.05 -2.77 4.47
C ILE A 59 -2.06 -2.23 3.04
N THR A 60 -1.36 -2.88 2.12
CA THR A 60 -1.45 -2.58 0.70
C THR A 60 -1.65 -3.85 -0.11
N THR A 61 -2.42 -3.75 -1.19
CA THR A 61 -2.64 -4.86 -2.11
C THR A 61 -2.55 -4.39 -3.55
N SER A 62 -1.90 -5.19 -4.39
CA SER A 62 -1.85 -4.97 -5.83
C SER A 62 -2.97 -5.71 -6.57
N TYR A 63 -3.25 -5.25 -7.78
CA TYR A 63 -4.11 -5.95 -8.74
C TYR A 63 -3.27 -6.64 -9.80
N LYS A 64 -3.65 -7.85 -10.21
CA LYS A 64 -2.87 -8.76 -11.07
C LYS A 64 -2.37 -8.21 -12.41
N PRO A 65 -3.00 -7.27 -13.11
CA PRO A 65 -2.44 -6.73 -14.34
C PRO A 65 -1.28 -5.77 -14.18
N SER A 66 -0.82 -5.49 -12.95
CA SER A 66 0.32 -4.59 -12.78
C SER A 66 1.57 -5.19 -13.46
N PRO A 67 2.18 -4.47 -14.42
CA PRO A 67 3.41 -4.92 -15.06
C PRO A 67 4.58 -5.07 -14.08
N VAL A 68 4.47 -4.48 -12.90
CA VAL A 68 5.51 -4.46 -11.86
C VAL A 68 5.47 -5.66 -10.94
N ALA A 69 4.37 -6.40 -10.88
CA ALA A 69 4.31 -7.67 -10.14
C ALA A 69 5.40 -8.68 -10.56
N ASN A 70 6.06 -8.45 -11.68
CA ASN A 70 7.16 -9.29 -12.21
C ASN A 70 8.53 -8.61 -12.18
N THR A 71 8.61 -7.31 -11.98
CA THR A 71 9.89 -6.60 -11.83
C THR A 71 10.18 -6.48 -10.36
N GLN A 72 10.93 -7.43 -9.86
CA GLN A 72 11.42 -7.43 -8.50
C GLN A 72 11.90 -6.05 -8.08
N LEU A 73 11.16 -5.45 -7.14
CA LEU A 73 11.77 -4.58 -6.14
C LEU A 73 12.72 -3.49 -6.65
N GLN A 74 12.45 -2.86 -7.79
CA GLN A 74 13.18 -1.65 -8.20
C GLN A 74 13.10 -0.54 -7.12
N LEU A 75 12.13 -0.63 -6.22
CA LEU A 75 12.02 0.21 -5.04
C LEU A 75 13.21 0.05 -4.08
N PHE A 76 13.86 -1.10 -4.11
CA PHE A 76 14.85 -1.50 -3.12
C PHE A 76 16.28 -1.60 -3.68
N GLY A 77 16.50 -1.18 -4.93
CA GLY A 77 17.81 -1.22 -5.58
C GLY A 77 18.17 -2.60 -6.12
N ASP A 78 19.12 -2.66 -7.06
CA ASP A 78 19.51 -3.84 -7.85
C ASP A 78 20.04 -5.03 -7.03
N ASP A 79 20.22 -4.92 -5.72
CA ASP A 79 20.94 -5.92 -4.90
C ASP A 79 20.03 -6.90 -4.15
N THR A 80 18.72 -6.79 -4.29
CA THR A 80 17.79 -7.66 -3.57
C THR A 80 17.19 -8.73 -4.49
N THR A 81 18.02 -9.71 -4.88
CA THR A 81 17.53 -10.92 -5.56
C THR A 81 16.73 -11.79 -4.59
N LEU A 82 15.41 -11.72 -4.72
CA LEU A 82 14.56 -12.81 -4.21
C LEU A 82 14.90 -14.10 -5.00
N PRO A 83 14.74 -15.29 -4.40
CA PRO A 83 15.00 -16.54 -5.08
C PRO A 83 14.17 -16.60 -6.37
N LYS A 84 14.83 -16.67 -7.51
CA LYS A 84 14.18 -16.92 -8.80
C LYS A 84 13.65 -18.35 -8.77
N GLU A 85 12.35 -18.51 -8.60
CA GLU A 85 11.72 -19.79 -8.93
C GLU A 85 11.93 -20.06 -10.42
N LYS A 86 12.49 -21.23 -10.74
CA LYS A 86 12.67 -21.69 -12.12
C LYS A 86 11.29 -21.95 -12.74
N GLY A 87 10.80 -21.02 -13.53
CA GLY A 87 9.54 -21.11 -14.26
C GLY A 87 9.13 -19.76 -14.81
N ARG A 88 8.17 -19.71 -15.76
CA ARG A 88 7.54 -18.45 -16.14
C ARG A 88 6.92 -17.85 -14.89
N PRO A 89 7.27 -16.61 -14.47
CA PRO A 89 6.70 -16.02 -13.28
C PRO A 89 5.19 -15.95 -13.45
N LYS A 90 4.44 -16.63 -12.58
CA LYS A 90 3.00 -16.39 -12.46
C LYS A 90 2.84 -14.97 -11.98
N ILE A 91 2.18 -14.14 -12.78
CA ILE A 91 1.76 -12.81 -12.36
C ILE A 91 0.78 -13.02 -11.21
N THR A 92 1.23 -12.74 -10.01
CA THR A 92 0.40 -12.84 -8.79
C THR A 92 0.21 -11.47 -8.21
N ALA A 93 -0.99 -11.16 -7.77
CA ALA A 93 -1.24 -10.03 -6.90
C ALA A 93 -0.55 -10.27 -5.55
N ASN A 94 -0.08 -9.21 -4.92
CA ASN A 94 0.62 -9.27 -3.64
C ASN A 94 -0.06 -8.41 -2.60
N LYS A 95 0.17 -8.75 -1.34
CA LYS A 95 -0.14 -7.90 -0.19
C LYS A 95 1.12 -7.60 0.59
N LEU A 96 1.17 -6.41 1.15
CA LEU A 96 2.14 -5.96 2.13
C LEU A 96 1.41 -5.55 3.39
N ILE A 97 1.88 -6.02 4.54
CA ILE A 97 1.39 -5.62 5.84
C ILE A 97 2.57 -5.10 6.65
N ILE A 98 2.54 -3.83 6.99
CA ILE A 98 3.55 -3.15 7.78
C ILE A 98 2.98 -2.90 9.17
N ASN A 99 3.60 -3.49 10.19
CA ASN A 99 3.25 -3.32 11.59
C ASN A 99 4.25 -2.44 12.33
N GLU A 100 5.48 -2.38 11.83
CA GLU A 100 6.52 -1.55 12.42
C GLU A 100 7.53 -1.08 11.38
N VAL A 101 8.18 0.01 11.66
CA VAL A 101 9.27 0.56 10.86
C VAL A 101 10.41 1.02 11.76
N GLY A 102 11.64 0.93 11.27
CA GLY A 102 12.82 1.38 12.00
C GLY A 102 14.07 1.39 11.14
N ASP A 103 15.11 2.02 11.63
CA ASP A 103 16.46 1.94 11.06
C ASP A 103 17.00 0.53 11.32
N ILE A 104 16.98 -0.31 10.29
CA ILE A 104 17.38 -1.73 10.37
C ILE A 104 18.85 -1.90 10.00
N ASN A 105 19.35 -1.06 9.10
CA ASN A 105 20.74 -1.11 8.65
C ASN A 105 21.71 -0.39 9.60
N GLY A 106 21.18 0.42 10.53
CA GLY A 106 21.96 1.10 11.56
C GLY A 106 22.73 2.32 11.05
N ASP A 107 22.30 2.90 9.92
CA ASP A 107 22.95 4.09 9.36
C ASP A 107 22.46 5.42 9.99
N GLY A 108 21.49 5.36 10.88
CA GLY A 108 20.92 6.51 11.59
C GLY A 108 19.77 7.19 10.85
N GLU A 109 19.40 6.71 9.68
CA GLU A 109 18.28 7.24 8.88
C GLU A 109 17.27 6.14 8.57
N PHE A 110 15.98 6.45 8.69
CA PHE A 110 14.94 5.55 8.24
C PHE A 110 14.54 5.87 6.81
N ASN A 111 14.66 4.89 5.93
CA ASN A 111 14.31 5.01 4.51
C ASN A 111 13.77 3.69 3.93
N LEU A 112 13.49 3.66 2.62
CA LEU A 112 12.92 2.48 1.97
C LEU A 112 13.86 1.25 1.96
N LYS A 113 15.16 1.43 2.13
CA LYS A 113 16.10 0.29 2.25
C LYS A 113 15.84 -0.49 3.54
N ASP A 114 15.54 0.23 4.64
CA ASP A 114 15.18 -0.40 5.90
C ASP A 114 13.89 -1.19 5.80
N VAL A 115 12.89 -0.64 5.11
CA VAL A 115 11.63 -1.34 4.84
C VAL A 115 11.88 -2.63 4.07
N ALA A 116 12.77 -2.60 3.08
CA ALA A 116 13.15 -3.77 2.31
C ALA A 116 13.83 -4.85 3.16
N LEU A 117 14.79 -4.44 3.97
CA LEU A 117 15.49 -5.35 4.88
C LEU A 117 14.53 -6.00 5.86
N GLN A 118 13.64 -5.21 6.44
CA GLN A 118 12.64 -5.68 7.39
C GLN A 118 11.65 -6.67 6.77
N LEU A 119 11.23 -6.44 5.54
CA LEU A 119 10.37 -7.37 4.80
C LEU A 119 11.07 -8.69 4.47
N LYS A 120 12.38 -8.66 4.18
CA LYS A 120 13.18 -9.88 3.98
C LYS A 120 13.25 -10.74 5.24
N GLU A 121 13.40 -10.13 6.39
CA GLU A 121 13.44 -10.83 7.67
C GLU A 121 12.08 -11.38 8.09
N ASN A 122 11.00 -10.81 7.58
CA ASN A 122 9.60 -11.22 7.77
C ASN A 122 9.20 -11.48 9.24
N LYS A 123 9.76 -10.68 10.16
CA LYS A 123 9.55 -10.87 11.60
C LYS A 123 8.26 -10.23 12.11
N HIS A 124 7.97 -9.02 11.65
CA HIS A 124 6.83 -8.22 12.11
C HIS A 124 5.99 -7.67 10.95
N ASN A 125 6.60 -7.61 9.76
CA ASN A 125 5.96 -7.19 8.53
C ASN A 125 5.79 -8.39 7.61
N GLU A 126 4.78 -8.36 6.76
CA GLU A 126 4.46 -9.47 5.85
C GLU A 126 4.47 -8.97 4.40
N TRP A 127 5.12 -9.75 3.54
CA TRP A 127 4.95 -9.68 2.10
C TRP A 127 4.59 -11.07 1.60
N SER A 128 3.40 -11.21 1.02
CA SER A 128 2.92 -12.50 0.54
C SER A 128 2.04 -12.36 -0.69
N PRO A 129 1.98 -13.39 -1.55
CA PRO A 129 1.05 -13.40 -2.66
C PRO A 129 -0.39 -13.48 -2.14
N LEU A 130 -1.32 -12.84 -2.86
CA LEU A 130 -2.73 -13.08 -2.72
C LEU A 130 -3.13 -14.39 -3.40
N ALA A 131 -4.14 -15.08 -2.89
CA ALA A 131 -4.66 -16.30 -3.49
C ALA A 131 -5.32 -16.04 -4.85
N GLY A 132 -5.88 -14.85 -5.05
CA GLY A 132 -6.54 -14.40 -6.27
C GLY A 132 -5.74 -13.37 -7.06
N ASP A 133 -6.45 -12.60 -7.84
CA ASP A 133 -5.91 -11.55 -8.71
C ASP A 133 -5.81 -10.16 -8.04
N GLY A 134 -6.19 -10.06 -6.76
CA GLY A 134 -6.21 -8.81 -6.03
C GLY A 134 -7.43 -7.93 -6.30
N ASP A 135 -8.47 -8.46 -6.96
CA ASP A 135 -9.73 -7.75 -7.13
C ASP A 135 -10.30 -7.36 -5.75
N PHE A 136 -10.70 -6.11 -5.58
CA PHE A 136 -11.22 -5.59 -4.32
C PHE A 136 -12.51 -6.31 -3.86
N ARG A 137 -13.23 -6.99 -4.77
CA ARG A 137 -14.42 -7.79 -4.50
C ARG A 137 -14.10 -9.21 -4.02
N SER A 138 -12.85 -9.63 -4.09
CA SER A 138 -12.45 -10.97 -3.67
C SER A 138 -12.65 -11.15 -2.15
N LYS A 139 -12.87 -12.39 -1.74
CA LYS A 139 -13.02 -12.72 -0.30
C LYS A 139 -11.83 -12.28 0.53
N GLU A 140 -10.62 -12.40 -0.04
CA GLU A 140 -9.38 -12.03 0.63
C GLU A 140 -9.25 -10.51 0.79
N SER A 141 -9.52 -9.75 -0.28
CA SER A 141 -9.53 -8.28 -0.23
C SER A 141 -10.60 -7.75 0.73
N ILE A 142 -11.78 -8.37 0.76
CA ILE A 142 -12.84 -8.02 1.71
C ILE A 142 -12.43 -8.34 3.15
N ALA A 143 -11.72 -9.45 3.39
CA ALA A 143 -11.21 -9.77 4.72
C ALA A 143 -10.21 -8.71 5.22
N LEU A 144 -9.34 -8.21 4.35
CA LEU A 144 -8.43 -7.10 4.65
C LEU A 144 -9.19 -5.79 4.85
N LEU A 145 -10.19 -5.52 4.02
CA LEU A 145 -11.05 -4.34 4.16
C LEU A 145 -11.74 -4.30 5.53
N LYS A 146 -12.24 -5.43 6.01
CA LYS A 146 -12.88 -5.52 7.33
C LYS A 146 -11.95 -5.13 8.48
N GLN A 147 -10.66 -5.39 8.36
CA GLN A 147 -9.66 -5.04 9.37
C GLN A 147 -9.30 -3.55 9.35
N ALA A 148 -9.47 -2.88 8.21
CA ALA A 148 -9.08 -1.49 8.03
C ALA A 148 -10.02 -0.53 8.75
N ASP A 149 -9.45 0.54 9.29
CA ASP A 149 -10.20 1.69 9.82
C ASP A 149 -10.44 2.74 8.72
N ILE A 150 -9.45 2.95 7.86
CA ILE A 150 -9.47 3.97 6.81
C ILE A 150 -8.93 3.37 5.52
N VAL A 151 -9.63 3.59 4.41
CA VAL A 151 -9.19 3.21 3.07
C VAL A 151 -8.73 4.46 2.32
N ILE A 152 -7.49 4.44 1.81
CA ILE A 152 -6.92 5.55 1.05
C ILE A 152 -6.32 5.00 -0.24
N THR A 153 -6.86 5.41 -1.37
CA THR A 153 -6.46 4.86 -2.67
C THR A 153 -6.92 5.72 -3.84
N ASN A 154 -6.47 5.33 -5.02
CA ASN A 154 -7.00 5.78 -6.30
C ASN A 154 -7.60 4.55 -7.01
N PRO A 155 -8.92 4.30 -6.91
CA PRO A 155 -9.53 3.10 -7.48
C PRO A 155 -9.67 3.20 -9.01
N PRO A 156 -9.81 2.06 -9.71
CA PRO A 156 -10.04 2.05 -11.14
C PRO A 156 -11.35 2.76 -11.49
N PHE A 157 -11.29 3.70 -12.43
CA PHE A 157 -12.44 4.53 -12.81
C PHE A 157 -13.64 3.73 -13.32
N SER A 158 -13.39 2.66 -14.07
CA SER A 158 -14.44 1.78 -14.59
C SER A 158 -15.28 1.08 -13.53
N LEU A 159 -14.72 0.90 -12.33
CA LEU A 159 -15.35 0.20 -11.19
C LEU A 159 -15.62 1.15 -10.01
N PHE A 160 -15.48 2.45 -10.21
CA PHE A 160 -15.55 3.45 -9.15
C PHE A 160 -16.84 3.36 -8.32
N ARG A 161 -17.98 3.23 -8.97
CA ARG A 161 -19.28 3.16 -8.28
C ARG A 161 -19.39 1.91 -7.40
N GLU A 162 -18.94 0.76 -7.91
CA GLU A 162 -18.94 -0.49 -7.15
C GLU A 162 -17.98 -0.41 -5.96
N PHE A 163 -16.82 0.20 -6.17
CA PHE A 163 -15.82 0.40 -5.14
C PHE A 163 -16.36 1.26 -3.99
N ILE A 164 -16.91 2.44 -4.31
CA ILE A 164 -17.49 3.33 -3.28
C ILE A 164 -18.66 2.64 -2.57
N LYS A 165 -19.52 1.95 -3.33
CA LYS A 165 -20.62 1.18 -2.71
C LYS A 165 -20.10 0.19 -1.68
N GLN A 166 -19.04 -0.55 -2.00
CA GLN A 166 -18.43 -1.50 -1.06
C GLN A 166 -17.93 -0.81 0.21
N LEU A 167 -17.24 0.33 0.09
CA LEU A 167 -16.75 1.08 1.25
C LEU A 167 -17.89 1.54 2.17
N VAL A 168 -18.99 1.99 1.58
CA VAL A 168 -20.21 2.39 2.32
C VAL A 168 -20.89 1.18 2.96
N ASP A 169 -21.06 0.08 2.23
CA ASP A 169 -21.69 -1.14 2.75
C ASP A 169 -20.94 -1.74 3.96
N TYR A 170 -19.61 -1.54 4.00
CA TYR A 170 -18.76 -1.97 5.13
C TYR A 170 -18.48 -0.87 6.17
N ASP A 171 -19.18 0.26 6.08
CA ASP A 171 -19.04 1.41 6.99
C ASP A 171 -17.58 1.88 7.16
N LYS A 172 -16.86 2.00 6.04
CA LYS A 172 -15.47 2.43 6.04
C LYS A 172 -15.31 3.92 5.84
N LYS A 173 -14.44 4.54 6.63
CA LYS A 173 -13.90 5.86 6.30
C LYS A 173 -12.97 5.72 5.11
N PHE A 174 -13.02 6.67 4.19
CA PHE A 174 -12.16 6.62 3.01
C PHE A 174 -11.78 8.01 2.51
N LEU A 175 -10.64 8.07 1.86
CA LEU A 175 -10.15 9.20 1.09
C LEU A 175 -9.73 8.71 -0.29
N ILE A 176 -10.35 9.25 -1.33
CA ILE A 176 -9.99 8.96 -2.71
C ILE A 176 -9.21 10.14 -3.27
N ILE A 177 -7.98 9.87 -3.66
CA ILE A 177 -7.09 10.87 -4.26
C ILE A 177 -6.88 10.47 -5.72
N ALA A 178 -7.50 11.20 -6.64
CA ALA A 178 -7.43 10.93 -8.07
C ALA A 178 -7.06 12.20 -8.82
N ASN A 179 -6.40 12.05 -9.96
CA ASN A 179 -6.16 13.17 -10.86
C ASN A 179 -7.45 13.50 -11.61
N ILE A 180 -7.94 14.74 -11.45
CA ILE A 180 -9.18 15.21 -12.10
C ILE A 180 -9.04 15.29 -13.62
N ASN A 181 -7.82 15.35 -14.13
CA ASN A 181 -7.51 15.46 -15.56
C ASN A 181 -7.21 14.11 -16.25
N ALA A 182 -7.48 12.99 -15.57
CA ALA A 182 -7.29 11.66 -16.11
C ALA A 182 -8.55 11.13 -16.80
#